data_420dc116914cee3cc5d4d730def40f31
#
_entry.id   420dc116914cee3cc5d4d730def40f31
#
_cell.length_a   1.000
_cell.length_b   1.000
_cell.length_c   1.000
_cell.angle_alpha   90.00
_cell.angle_beta   90.00
_cell.angle_gamma   90.00
#
_symmetry.space_group_name_H-M   'P 1'
#
loop_
_entity.id
_entity.type
_entity.pdbx_description
1 polymer ?
#
loop_
_entity_poly.entity_id
_entity_poly.type
_entity_poly.pdbx_seq_one_letter_code
_entity_poly.pdbx_strand_id
1 'polypeptide(L)'
;MFREMRRKKQKLTEKQCIDILKKAKTATLALHGDDGYPYSVPVNYVYLDGKIYFHGAKSGHKIDAIKNNPKVSISIIDQEDVIEEELTTYFRSIILFGKAKILQDDDEIYQAVNALGLKYCNDEVAVEKEIQREWKNLCCVEIIIEHLTGKQAIELVK
;
A
#
# COMPACT_ATOMS: atom_id res chain seq x y z
N MET A 1 1.73 16.35 -12.97
CA MET A 1 1.26 17.02 -11.73
C MET A 1 0.01 16.32 -11.21
N PHE A 2 -0.07 16.12 -9.90
CA PHE A 2 -1.21 15.44 -9.28
C PHE A 2 -2.38 16.42 -9.07
N ARG A 3 -3.60 15.89 -9.21
CA ARG A 3 -4.79 16.72 -9.02
C ARG A 3 -5.06 17.00 -7.56
N GLU A 4 -5.51 18.21 -7.24
CA GLU A 4 -6.02 18.51 -5.92
C GLU A 4 -7.37 17.82 -5.70
N MET A 5 -7.64 17.50 -4.45
CA MET A 5 -8.92 16.92 -4.05
C MET A 5 -10.06 17.93 -4.24
N ARG A 6 -11.12 17.52 -4.94
CA ARG A 6 -12.28 18.36 -5.22
C ARG A 6 -13.02 18.79 -3.94
N ARG A 7 -13.27 17.84 -3.04
CA ARG A 7 -14.05 18.07 -1.80
C ARG A 7 -13.13 18.37 -0.62
N LYS A 8 -12.64 19.60 -0.56
CA LYS A 8 -11.61 20.03 0.41
C LYS A 8 -12.03 19.88 1.87
N LYS A 9 -13.32 20.04 2.18
CA LYS A 9 -13.84 19.87 3.56
C LYS A 9 -13.77 18.43 4.07
N GLN A 10 -13.72 17.46 3.16
CA GLN A 10 -13.66 16.04 3.49
C GLN A 10 -12.21 15.51 3.49
N LYS A 11 -11.24 16.36 3.24
CA LYS A 11 -9.83 15.99 3.16
C LYS A 11 -9.29 15.63 4.55
N LEU A 12 -8.61 14.48 4.62
CA LEU A 12 -7.86 14.09 5.81
C LEU A 12 -6.54 14.86 5.90
N THR A 13 -6.03 15.03 7.12
CA THR A 13 -4.71 15.59 7.33
C THR A 13 -3.64 14.56 6.93
N GLU A 14 -2.43 15.03 6.70
CA GLU A 14 -1.29 14.16 6.42
C GLU A 14 -1.09 13.12 7.54
N LYS A 15 -1.17 13.56 8.80
CA LYS A 15 -1.06 12.66 9.95
C LYS A 15 -2.12 11.57 9.93
N GLN A 16 -3.37 11.91 9.65
CA GLN A 16 -4.46 10.92 9.55
C GLN A 16 -4.20 9.92 8.42
N CYS A 17 -3.70 10.37 7.27
CA CYS A 17 -3.34 9.49 6.16
C CYS A 17 -2.24 8.51 6.54
N ILE A 18 -1.19 9.00 7.21
CA ILE A 18 -0.08 8.15 7.66
C ILE A 18 -0.53 7.15 8.72
N ASP A 19 -1.39 7.56 9.65
CA ASP A 19 -1.96 6.65 10.65
C ASP A 19 -2.75 5.51 9.99
N ILE A 20 -3.49 5.79 8.94
CA ILE A 20 -4.19 4.78 8.14
C ILE A 20 -3.19 3.84 7.45
N LEU A 21 -2.15 4.40 6.83
CA LEU A 21 -1.08 3.61 6.21
C LEU A 21 -0.44 2.63 7.18
N LYS A 22 -0.19 3.08 8.41
CA LYS A 22 0.47 2.24 9.42
C LYS A 22 -0.40 1.10 9.90
N LYS A 23 -1.72 1.31 10.03
CA LYS A 23 -2.59 0.32 10.68
C LYS A 23 -3.32 -0.60 9.70
N ALA A 24 -3.56 -0.19 8.45
CA ALA A 24 -4.30 -1.00 7.50
C ALA A 24 -3.55 -2.28 7.15
N LYS A 25 -4.28 -3.38 7.00
CA LYS A 25 -3.70 -4.71 6.78
C LYS A 25 -3.50 -5.04 5.31
N THR A 26 -4.34 -4.49 4.45
CA THR A 26 -4.29 -4.73 3.01
C THR A 26 -4.45 -3.43 2.24
N ALA A 27 -3.90 -3.43 1.05
CA ALA A 27 -4.02 -2.32 0.11
C ALA A 27 -4.35 -2.88 -1.27
N THR A 28 -5.03 -2.10 -2.09
CA THR A 28 -5.19 -2.40 -3.51
C THR A 28 -4.11 -1.66 -4.27
N LEU A 29 -3.23 -2.42 -4.91
CA LEU A 29 -2.15 -1.90 -5.75
C LEU A 29 -2.61 -1.87 -7.20
N ALA A 30 -2.51 -0.71 -7.83
CA ALA A 30 -2.84 -0.52 -9.24
C ALA A 30 -1.57 -0.28 -10.05
N LEU A 31 -1.46 -0.99 -11.16
CA LEU A 31 -0.28 -1.02 -12.03
C LEU A 31 -0.71 -0.87 -13.49
N HIS A 32 0.25 -0.59 -14.35
CA HIS A 32 0.05 -0.64 -15.80
C HIS A 32 0.16 -2.10 -16.27
N GLY A 33 -0.98 -2.71 -16.55
CA GLY A 33 -1.04 -4.09 -17.02
C GLY A 33 -0.83 -4.23 -18.52
N ASP A 34 -1.09 -5.43 -19.03
CA ASP A 34 -0.93 -5.75 -20.44
C ASP A 34 -2.04 -5.12 -21.28
N ASP A 35 -1.74 -4.84 -22.54
CA ASP A 35 -2.68 -4.35 -23.56
C ASP A 35 -3.43 -3.06 -23.16
N GLY A 36 -2.78 -2.21 -22.37
CA GLY A 36 -3.37 -0.97 -21.90
C GLY A 36 -4.37 -1.10 -20.76
N TYR A 37 -4.59 -2.30 -20.25
CA TYR A 37 -5.48 -2.50 -19.10
C TYR A 37 -4.79 -2.08 -17.80
N PRO A 38 -5.46 -1.28 -16.95
CA PRO A 38 -4.99 -1.13 -15.58
C PRO A 38 -5.16 -2.46 -14.85
N TYR A 39 -4.12 -2.85 -14.11
CA TYR A 39 -4.12 -4.07 -13.31
C TYR A 39 -4.16 -3.71 -11.85
N SER A 40 -5.13 -4.22 -11.10
CA SER A 40 -5.25 -3.95 -9.67
C SER A 40 -5.29 -5.26 -8.88
N VAL A 41 -4.56 -5.31 -7.76
CA VAL A 41 -4.40 -6.52 -6.98
C VAL A 41 -4.28 -6.17 -5.50
N PRO A 42 -4.93 -6.93 -4.59
CA PRO A 42 -4.71 -6.73 -3.15
C PRO A 42 -3.33 -7.23 -2.73
N VAL A 43 -2.69 -6.49 -1.85
CA VAL A 43 -1.39 -6.85 -1.29
C VAL A 43 -1.34 -6.57 0.20
N ASN A 44 -0.57 -7.37 0.93
CA ASN A 44 -0.13 -7.03 2.26
C ASN A 44 1.13 -6.17 2.14
N TYR A 45 1.29 -5.22 3.05
CA TYR A 45 2.38 -4.25 2.96
C TYR A 45 2.79 -3.75 4.33
N VAL A 46 3.93 -3.06 4.39
CA VAL A 46 4.35 -2.29 5.56
C VAL A 46 4.73 -0.87 5.13
N TYR A 47 4.37 0.10 5.97
CA TYR A 47 4.87 1.47 5.87
C TYR A 47 6.07 1.61 6.81
N LEU A 48 7.22 1.96 6.24
CA LEU A 48 8.49 2.07 6.98
C LEU A 48 9.30 3.23 6.42
N ASP A 49 9.69 4.16 7.31
CA ASP A 49 10.55 5.30 6.95
C ASP A 49 10.07 6.09 5.72
N GLY A 50 8.77 6.34 5.65
CA GLY A 50 8.18 7.14 4.56
C GLY A 50 7.95 6.39 3.26
N LYS A 51 8.16 5.08 3.24
CA LYS A 51 8.02 4.24 2.05
C LYS A 51 7.11 3.06 2.34
N ILE A 52 6.63 2.44 1.28
CA ILE A 52 5.81 1.24 1.37
C ILE A 52 6.60 0.07 0.78
N TYR A 53 6.52 -1.08 1.45
CA TYR A 53 7.16 -2.31 1.01
C TYR A 53 6.16 -3.45 0.97
N PHE A 54 6.26 -4.27 -0.08
CA PHE A 54 5.57 -5.55 -0.13
C PHE A 54 6.50 -6.59 -0.76
N HIS A 55 6.19 -7.86 -0.58
CA HIS A 55 6.99 -8.92 -1.16
C HIS A 55 6.12 -9.92 -1.90
N GLY A 56 6.73 -10.71 -2.73
CA GLY A 56 6.09 -11.76 -3.50
C GLY A 56 7.12 -12.61 -4.23
N ALA A 57 6.67 -13.36 -5.22
CA ALA A 57 7.54 -14.15 -6.07
C ALA A 57 8.39 -13.25 -6.98
N LYS A 58 9.52 -13.78 -7.44
CA LYS A 58 10.46 -13.07 -8.33
C LYS A 58 9.93 -12.89 -9.75
N SER A 59 8.85 -13.57 -10.12
CA SER A 59 8.23 -13.49 -11.43
C SER A 59 6.72 -13.39 -11.28
N GLY A 60 6.06 -12.89 -12.31
CA GLY A 60 4.61 -12.76 -12.36
C GLY A 60 4.18 -11.42 -12.90
N HIS A 61 2.86 -11.23 -13.03
CA HIS A 61 2.28 -10.04 -13.65
C HIS A 61 2.70 -8.74 -12.95
N LYS A 62 2.69 -8.71 -11.61
CA LYS A 62 3.11 -7.52 -10.85
C LYS A 62 4.55 -7.11 -11.17
N ILE A 63 5.45 -8.07 -11.21
CA ILE A 63 6.87 -7.82 -11.45
C ILE A 63 7.10 -7.31 -12.88
N ASP A 64 6.47 -7.95 -13.86
CA ASP A 64 6.57 -7.51 -15.26
C ASP A 64 5.99 -6.11 -15.44
N ALA A 65 4.86 -5.82 -14.83
CA ALA A 65 4.23 -4.50 -14.87
C ALA A 65 5.15 -3.41 -14.30
N ILE A 66 5.78 -3.67 -13.15
CA ILE A 66 6.70 -2.72 -12.50
C ILE A 66 7.94 -2.48 -13.36
N LYS A 67 8.48 -3.55 -13.97
CA LYS A 67 9.64 -3.42 -14.86
C LYS A 67 9.33 -2.59 -16.10
N ASN A 68 8.12 -2.70 -16.63
CA ASN A 68 7.68 -1.93 -17.80
C ASN A 68 7.34 -0.49 -17.46
N ASN A 69 6.70 -0.26 -16.32
CA ASN A 69 6.32 1.09 -15.88
C ASN A 69 6.31 1.14 -14.36
N PRO A 70 7.20 1.92 -13.73
CA PRO A 70 7.31 1.96 -12.27
C PRO A 70 6.20 2.77 -11.59
N LYS A 71 5.40 3.53 -12.33
CA LYS A 71 4.33 4.36 -11.75
C LYS A 71 3.19 3.47 -11.27
N VAL A 72 2.83 3.63 -10.01
CA VAL A 72 1.80 2.84 -9.35
C VAL A 72 0.88 3.74 -8.52
N SER A 73 -0.28 3.22 -8.17
CA SER A 73 -1.12 3.82 -7.15
C SER A 73 -1.59 2.78 -6.15
N ILE A 74 -1.93 3.24 -4.96
CA ILE A 74 -2.48 2.40 -3.90
C ILE A 74 -3.75 3.04 -3.38
N SER A 75 -4.76 2.23 -3.15
CA SER A 75 -6.01 2.62 -2.50
C SER A 75 -6.20 1.76 -1.24
N ILE A 76 -6.56 2.43 -0.13
CA ILE A 76 -6.81 1.75 1.15
C ILE A 76 -8.14 2.26 1.70
N ILE A 77 -9.00 1.34 2.09
CA ILE A 77 -10.24 1.62 2.78
C ILE A 77 -10.00 1.45 4.29
N ASP A 78 -10.18 2.53 5.04
CA ASP A 78 -10.06 2.51 6.50
C ASP A 78 -11.41 2.23 7.17
N GLN A 79 -12.50 2.80 6.63
CA GLN A 79 -13.85 2.64 7.14
C GLN A 79 -14.84 2.56 5.98
N GLU A 80 -15.86 1.69 6.10
CA GLU A 80 -16.87 1.51 5.07
C GLU A 80 -18.20 1.06 5.70
N ASP A 81 -18.87 1.97 6.40
CA ASP A 81 -20.15 1.68 7.05
C ASP A 81 -21.30 2.17 6.18
N VAL A 82 -22.03 1.24 5.60
CA VAL A 82 -23.24 1.55 4.82
C VAL A 82 -24.41 1.80 5.81
N ILE A 83 -24.97 2.99 5.74
CA ILE A 83 -26.09 3.41 6.58
C ILE A 83 -27.35 3.42 5.70
N GLU A 84 -28.09 2.34 5.75
CA GLU A 84 -29.23 2.12 4.86
C GLU A 84 -30.31 3.20 4.99
N GLU A 85 -30.61 3.61 6.23
CA GLU A 85 -31.64 4.62 6.54
C GLU A 85 -31.32 5.99 5.96
N GLU A 86 -30.04 6.28 5.79
CA GLU A 86 -29.55 7.56 5.26
C GLU A 86 -29.18 7.48 3.78
N LEU A 87 -29.23 6.28 3.19
CA LEU A 87 -28.82 6.03 1.81
C LEU A 87 -27.40 6.53 1.53
N THR A 88 -26.48 6.33 2.47
CA THR A 88 -25.11 6.82 2.40
C THR A 88 -24.11 5.82 2.98
N THR A 89 -22.85 6.09 2.79
CA THR A 89 -21.74 5.31 3.36
C THR A 89 -20.85 6.24 4.19
N TYR A 90 -20.64 5.89 5.45
CA TYR A 90 -19.65 6.55 6.30
C TYR A 90 -18.30 5.94 5.99
N PHE A 91 -17.58 6.56 5.06
CA PHE A 91 -16.32 6.03 4.55
C PHE A 91 -15.13 6.88 4.97
N ARG A 92 -13.98 6.23 5.04
CA ARG A 92 -12.67 6.87 5.15
C ARG A 92 -11.68 6.05 4.33
N SER A 93 -10.97 6.71 3.44
CA SER A 93 -10.02 6.04 2.55
C SER A 93 -8.85 6.95 2.19
N ILE A 94 -7.77 6.36 1.75
CA ILE A 94 -6.61 7.08 1.23
C ILE A 94 -6.25 6.56 -0.15
N ILE A 95 -5.66 7.44 -0.95
CA ILE A 95 -5.08 7.10 -2.25
C ILE A 95 -3.68 7.72 -2.29
N LEU A 96 -2.71 6.94 -2.75
CA LEU A 96 -1.38 7.45 -3.00
C LEU A 96 -0.92 7.11 -4.42
N PHE A 97 -0.04 7.94 -4.92
CA PHE A 97 0.70 7.71 -6.15
C PHE A 97 2.17 7.63 -5.84
N GLY A 98 2.88 6.76 -6.51
CA GLY A 98 4.30 6.59 -6.28
C GLY A 98 5.00 5.83 -7.38
N LYS A 99 6.27 5.55 -7.14
CA LYS A 99 7.10 4.74 -8.04
C LYS A 99 7.60 3.50 -7.32
N ALA A 100 7.39 2.37 -7.96
CA ALA A 100 7.81 1.07 -7.47
C ALA A 100 9.22 0.73 -7.97
N LYS A 101 10.00 0.10 -7.11
CA LYS A 101 11.35 -0.34 -7.38
C LYS A 101 11.55 -1.73 -6.80
N ILE A 102 12.07 -2.64 -7.59
CA ILE A 102 12.45 -3.97 -7.11
C ILE A 102 13.80 -3.83 -6.40
N LEU A 103 13.85 -4.18 -5.12
CA LEU A 103 15.06 -4.06 -4.32
C LEU A 103 16.09 -5.12 -4.73
N GLN A 104 17.36 -4.72 -4.70
CA GLN A 104 18.50 -5.57 -5.06
C GLN A 104 19.45 -5.82 -3.89
N ASP A 105 19.53 -4.86 -2.95
CA ASP A 105 20.43 -4.94 -1.81
C ASP A 105 19.85 -5.85 -0.72
N ASP A 106 20.62 -6.85 -0.29
CA ASP A 106 20.19 -7.84 0.69
C ASP A 106 19.82 -7.21 2.04
N ASP A 107 20.56 -6.20 2.49
CA ASP A 107 20.26 -5.53 3.77
C ASP A 107 18.94 -4.75 3.70
N GLU A 108 18.68 -4.05 2.61
CA GLU A 108 17.41 -3.35 2.39
C GLU A 108 16.25 -4.33 2.33
N ILE A 109 16.41 -5.43 1.60
CA ILE A 109 15.41 -6.49 1.50
C ILE A 109 15.11 -7.06 2.88
N TYR A 110 16.14 -7.40 3.64
CA TYR A 110 15.97 -7.98 4.97
C TYR A 110 15.21 -7.04 5.91
N GLN A 111 15.59 -5.77 5.97
CA GLN A 111 14.91 -4.78 6.81
C GLN A 111 13.44 -4.64 6.44
N ALA A 112 13.13 -4.60 5.15
CA ALA A 112 11.76 -4.46 4.67
C ALA A 112 10.91 -5.70 4.99
N VAL A 113 11.40 -6.90 4.68
CA VAL A 113 10.62 -8.13 4.92
C VAL A 113 10.50 -8.46 6.40
N ASN A 114 11.50 -8.10 7.22
CA ASN A 114 11.42 -8.22 8.67
C ASN A 114 10.33 -7.30 9.24
N ALA A 115 10.32 -6.04 8.84
CA ALA A 115 9.28 -5.08 9.25
C ALA A 115 7.90 -5.53 8.79
N LEU A 116 7.78 -6.05 7.57
CA LEU A 116 6.54 -6.60 7.03
C LEU A 116 6.04 -7.78 7.87
N GLY A 117 6.92 -8.71 8.17
CA GLY A 117 6.58 -9.87 9.00
C GLY A 117 6.12 -9.47 10.39
N LEU A 118 6.82 -8.56 11.04
CA LEU A 118 6.52 -8.10 12.40
C LEU A 118 5.22 -7.27 12.48
N LYS A 119 4.77 -6.69 11.38
CA LYS A 119 3.47 -6.03 11.32
C LYS A 119 2.30 -7.00 11.54
N TYR A 120 2.43 -8.22 11.01
CA TYR A 120 1.35 -9.22 11.03
C TYR A 120 1.55 -10.32 12.07
N CYS A 121 2.76 -10.47 12.59
CA CYS A 121 3.12 -11.50 13.54
C CYS A 121 4.13 -10.93 14.54
N ASN A 122 3.84 -11.01 15.84
CA ASN A 122 4.73 -10.47 16.87
C ASN A 122 5.78 -11.50 17.38
N ASP A 123 5.82 -12.68 16.79
CA ASP A 123 6.83 -13.71 17.11
C ASP A 123 8.06 -13.52 16.22
N GLU A 124 9.08 -12.87 16.75
CA GLU A 124 10.33 -12.55 16.05
C GLU A 124 11.05 -13.82 15.54
N VAL A 125 10.99 -14.91 16.29
CA VAL A 125 11.64 -16.17 15.89
C VAL A 125 10.93 -16.77 14.71
N ALA A 126 9.60 -16.77 14.71
CA ALA A 126 8.81 -17.28 13.59
C ALA A 126 9.03 -16.44 12.33
N VAL A 127 9.08 -15.13 12.44
CA VAL A 127 9.36 -14.22 11.31
C VAL A 127 10.74 -14.50 10.73
N GLU A 128 11.76 -14.65 11.55
CA GLU A 128 13.12 -14.92 11.09
C GLU A 128 13.22 -16.27 10.36
N LYS A 129 12.58 -17.30 10.89
CA LYS A 129 12.54 -18.62 10.23
C LYS A 129 11.88 -18.54 8.85
N GLU A 130 10.79 -17.80 8.73
CA GLU A 130 10.09 -17.63 7.47
C GLU A 130 10.95 -16.88 6.44
N ILE A 131 11.63 -15.80 6.88
CA ILE A 131 12.53 -15.04 6.00
C ILE A 131 13.63 -15.93 5.46
N GLN A 132 14.26 -16.74 6.31
CA GLN A 132 15.33 -17.64 5.89
C GLN A 132 14.82 -18.72 4.93
N ARG A 133 13.64 -19.26 5.20
CA ARG A 133 13.03 -20.29 4.35
C ARG A 133 12.74 -19.78 2.95
N GLU A 134 12.20 -18.56 2.84
CA GLU A 134 11.74 -17.99 1.58
C GLU A 134 12.78 -17.12 0.87
N TRP A 135 13.93 -16.87 1.49
CA TRP A 135 14.90 -15.88 1.04
C TRP A 135 15.25 -15.98 -0.45
N LYS A 136 15.48 -17.19 -0.95
CA LYS A 136 15.86 -17.42 -2.34
C LYS A 136 14.74 -17.12 -3.34
N ASN A 137 13.50 -17.19 -2.89
CA ASN A 137 12.32 -17.11 -3.75
C ASN A 137 11.58 -15.77 -3.64
N LEU A 138 11.90 -14.95 -2.65
CA LEU A 138 11.17 -13.71 -2.44
C LEU A 138 11.76 -12.56 -3.26
N CYS A 139 10.86 -11.70 -3.69
CA CYS A 139 11.16 -10.42 -4.31
C CYS A 139 10.51 -9.33 -3.45
N CYS A 140 11.27 -8.32 -3.06
CA CYS A 140 10.76 -7.20 -2.29
C CYS A 140 10.66 -5.96 -3.17
N VAL A 141 9.52 -5.29 -3.09
CA VAL A 141 9.25 -4.06 -3.85
C VAL A 141 9.13 -2.90 -2.87
N GLU A 142 9.83 -1.81 -3.19
CA GLU A 142 9.75 -0.54 -2.48
C GLU A 142 8.93 0.45 -3.31
N ILE A 143 7.99 1.16 -2.67
CA ILE A 143 7.24 2.23 -3.31
C ILE A 143 7.60 3.55 -2.63
N ILE A 144 8.16 4.47 -3.41
CA ILE A 144 8.42 5.83 -2.98
C ILE A 144 7.14 6.64 -3.21
N ILE A 145 6.61 7.24 -2.14
CA ILE A 145 5.36 7.99 -2.20
C ILE A 145 5.62 9.37 -2.78
N GLU A 146 4.94 9.70 -3.88
CA GLU A 146 5.02 11.03 -4.51
C GLU A 146 3.84 11.92 -4.15
N HIS A 147 2.68 11.33 -3.86
CA HIS A 147 1.47 12.08 -3.52
C HIS A 147 0.53 11.20 -2.70
N LEU A 148 0.05 11.72 -1.59
CA LEU A 148 -0.83 11.00 -0.67
C LEU A 148 -1.99 11.91 -0.28
N THR A 149 -3.22 11.44 -0.50
CA THR A 149 -4.43 12.13 -0.04
C THR A 149 -5.37 11.17 0.64
N GLY A 150 -6.14 11.69 1.56
CA GLY A 150 -7.21 10.94 2.23
C GLY A 150 -8.50 11.71 2.23
N LYS A 151 -9.59 10.97 2.25
CA LYS A 151 -10.94 11.50 2.20
C LYS A 151 -11.84 10.76 3.18
N GLN A 152 -12.77 11.49 3.78
CA GLN A 152 -13.81 10.89 4.61
C GLN A 152 -15.18 11.40 4.21
N ALA A 153 -16.23 10.66 4.57
CA ALA A 153 -17.60 11.08 4.38
C ALA A 153 -17.85 12.41 5.13
N ILE A 154 -18.73 13.22 4.58
CA ILE A 154 -19.03 14.53 5.18
C ILE A 154 -19.58 14.38 6.61
N GLU A 155 -20.30 13.31 6.88
CA GLU A 155 -20.87 12.98 8.19
C GLU A 155 -19.80 12.73 9.25
N LEU A 156 -18.59 12.39 8.85
CA LEU A 156 -17.45 12.14 9.75
C LEU A 156 -16.60 13.40 9.99
N VAL A 157 -16.87 14.49 9.29
CA VAL A 157 -16.15 15.75 9.45
C VAL A 157 -16.62 16.44 10.72
N LYS A 158 -15.67 16.79 11.58
CA LYS A 158 -15.93 17.49 12.86
C LYS A 158 -15.66 18.98 12.76
#